data_ff6d236541253f406fb630969c9cb349
#
_entry.id   ff6d236541253f406fb630969c9cb349
#
_cell.length_a   1.000
_cell.length_b   1.000
_cell.length_c   1.000
_cell.angle_alpha   90.00
_cell.angle_beta   90.00
_cell.angle_gamma   90.00
#
_symmetry.space_group_name_H-M   'P 1'
#
loop_
_entity.id
_entity.type
_entity.pdbx_description
1 polymer ?
#
loop_
_entity_poly.entity_id
_entity_poly.type
_entity_poly.pdbx_seq_one_letter_code
_entity_poly.pdbx_strand_id
1 'polypeptide(L)'
;FDFQSLDKADIVERLQYVLNAENIKATPEAVDLIAESSEGGMRDALSLLDQSISYSTDDVISEDDVLAVSGNISSQIILHMLKEALESNSAEVLKSLGEIISDGKEIPRIINDVIIFLRDALLAKIGSSNSLKSAYKTEEYQVFLAKISNEIIYKWLDILNDTLNNIKFTTQKRAYLELGLLKMADGHLNDYASLLGRVESLERQIALGVTVMPVQNNEPKINFTSNPEEILKYDKPTIANTEIENDAS
;
A
#
# COMPACT_ATOMS: atom_id res chain seq x y z
N PHE A 1 39.71 -1.66 5.39
CA PHE A 1 39.18 -0.32 5.07
C PHE A 1 37.67 -0.40 5.30
N ASP A 2 37.20 0.36 6.27
CA ASP A 2 35.76 0.47 6.55
C ASP A 2 35.22 1.63 5.69
N PHE A 3 34.46 1.32 4.66
CA PHE A 3 33.79 2.33 3.84
C PHE A 3 32.43 2.63 4.50
N GLN A 4 32.37 3.78 5.15
CA GLN A 4 31.09 4.26 5.69
C GLN A 4 30.21 4.80 4.56
N SER A 5 28.90 4.58 4.69
CA SER A 5 27.90 5.24 3.84
C SER A 5 28.00 6.75 4.03
N LEU A 6 27.86 7.49 2.93
CA LEU A 6 27.83 8.95 2.97
C LEU A 6 26.49 9.44 3.50
N ASP A 7 26.52 10.60 4.17
CA ASP A 7 25.28 11.27 4.55
C ASP A 7 24.55 11.83 3.32
N LYS A 8 23.23 11.88 3.36
CA LYS A 8 22.40 12.43 2.28
C LYS A 8 22.85 13.84 1.87
N ALA A 9 23.23 14.68 2.85
CA ALA A 9 23.68 16.04 2.61
C ALA A 9 24.97 16.11 1.77
N ASP A 10 25.94 15.24 2.05
CA ASP A 10 27.20 15.16 1.29
C ASP A 10 26.96 14.72 -0.16
N ILE A 11 26.02 13.79 -0.37
CA ILE A 11 25.63 13.34 -1.71
C ILE A 11 24.97 14.48 -2.47
N VAL A 12 24.01 15.19 -1.86
CA VAL A 12 23.33 16.35 -2.48
C VAL A 12 24.33 17.43 -2.88
N GLU A 13 25.28 17.79 -1.99
CA GLU A 13 26.32 18.77 -2.28
C GLU A 13 27.15 18.34 -3.49
N ARG A 14 27.56 17.07 -3.54
CA ARG A 14 28.34 16.54 -4.66
C ARG A 14 27.55 16.51 -5.96
N LEU A 15 26.29 16.12 -5.95
CA LEU A 15 25.43 16.13 -7.14
C LEU A 15 25.27 17.56 -7.67
N GLN A 16 25.02 18.54 -6.79
CA GLN A 16 24.93 19.96 -7.17
C GLN A 16 26.24 20.47 -7.77
N TYR A 17 27.38 20.06 -7.23
CA TYR A 17 28.68 20.42 -7.81
C TYR A 17 28.83 19.88 -9.24
N VAL A 18 28.47 18.62 -9.49
CA VAL A 18 28.53 18.01 -10.82
C VAL A 18 27.59 18.69 -11.80
N LEU A 19 26.32 18.90 -11.39
CA LEU A 19 25.32 19.60 -12.20
C LEU A 19 25.79 21.00 -12.64
N ASN A 20 26.38 21.76 -11.71
CA ASN A 20 26.93 23.08 -12.01
C ASN A 20 28.15 23.02 -12.96
N ALA A 21 29.02 22.02 -12.78
CA ALA A 21 30.20 21.85 -13.62
C ALA A 21 29.84 21.48 -15.07
N GLU A 22 28.80 20.67 -15.24
CA GLU A 22 28.29 20.23 -16.56
C GLU A 22 27.24 21.18 -17.16
N ASN A 23 26.88 22.29 -16.46
CA ASN A 23 25.85 23.24 -16.85
C ASN A 23 24.46 22.58 -17.03
N ILE A 24 24.16 21.53 -16.27
CA ILE A 24 22.89 20.83 -16.28
C ILE A 24 22.00 21.37 -15.15
N LYS A 25 20.72 21.58 -15.44
CA LYS A 25 19.76 22.04 -14.44
C LYS A 25 18.93 20.84 -13.93
N ALA A 26 18.69 20.80 -12.63
CA ALA A 26 17.79 19.86 -12.01
C ALA A 26 16.97 20.56 -10.93
N THR A 27 15.75 20.07 -10.68
CA THR A 27 14.95 20.56 -9.56
C THR A 27 15.55 20.09 -8.23
N PRO A 28 15.37 20.83 -7.13
CA PRO A 28 15.84 20.40 -5.81
C PRO A 28 15.27 19.03 -5.41
N GLU A 29 14.02 18.75 -5.78
CA GLU A 29 13.32 17.49 -5.52
C GLU A 29 13.98 16.33 -6.26
N ALA A 30 14.39 16.53 -7.52
CA ALA A 30 15.13 15.54 -8.30
C ALA A 30 16.47 15.18 -7.64
N VAL A 31 17.24 16.18 -7.23
CA VAL A 31 18.56 15.97 -6.56
C VAL A 31 18.37 15.25 -5.23
N ASP A 32 17.37 15.64 -4.46
CA ASP A 32 17.02 15.01 -3.17
C ASP A 32 16.63 13.54 -3.35
N LEU A 33 15.86 13.24 -4.39
CA LEU A 33 15.41 11.88 -4.70
C LEU A 33 16.57 10.99 -5.17
N ILE A 34 17.50 11.51 -5.98
CA ILE A 34 18.71 10.78 -6.38
C ILE A 34 19.56 10.43 -5.16
N ALA A 35 19.81 11.41 -4.28
CA ALA A 35 20.61 11.20 -3.07
C ALA A 35 19.98 10.16 -2.14
N GLU A 36 18.64 10.17 -2.01
CA GLU A 36 17.92 9.21 -1.19
C GLU A 36 17.93 7.80 -1.79
N SER A 37 17.73 7.69 -3.10
CA SER A 37 17.70 6.40 -3.81
C SER A 37 19.06 5.70 -3.84
N SER A 38 20.15 6.44 -3.59
CA SER A 38 21.52 5.92 -3.61
C SER A 38 21.98 5.26 -2.30
N GLU A 39 21.17 5.29 -1.23
CA GLU A 39 21.41 4.64 0.06
C GLU A 39 22.82 4.88 0.64
N GLY A 40 23.37 6.07 0.43
CA GLY A 40 24.72 6.45 0.88
C GLY A 40 25.84 6.10 -0.10
N GLY A 41 25.53 5.58 -1.29
CA GLY A 41 26.47 5.22 -2.35
C GLY A 41 26.69 6.36 -3.35
N MET A 42 27.83 7.06 -3.32
CA MET A 42 28.14 8.13 -4.29
C MET A 42 28.16 7.64 -5.75
N ARG A 43 28.65 6.42 -5.98
CA ARG A 43 28.67 5.82 -7.32
C ARG A 43 27.27 5.60 -7.87
N ASP A 44 26.39 5.14 -7.03
CA ASP A 44 25.00 4.86 -7.40
C ASP A 44 24.26 6.18 -7.65
N ALA A 45 24.48 7.21 -6.83
CA ALA A 45 23.95 8.54 -7.02
C ALA A 45 24.37 9.15 -8.38
N LEU A 46 25.66 9.08 -8.72
CA LEU A 46 26.16 9.59 -9.99
C LEU A 46 25.64 8.78 -11.19
N SER A 47 25.52 7.46 -11.04
CA SER A 47 24.95 6.60 -12.08
C SER A 47 23.47 6.91 -12.33
N LEU A 48 22.71 7.16 -11.26
CA LEU A 48 21.30 7.52 -11.37
C LEU A 48 21.13 8.93 -11.97
N LEU A 49 22.00 9.88 -11.60
CA LEU A 49 22.03 11.20 -12.22
C LEU A 49 22.29 11.10 -13.74
N ASP A 50 23.29 10.32 -14.17
CA ASP A 50 23.62 10.13 -15.59
C ASP A 50 22.47 9.50 -16.38
N GLN A 51 21.77 8.52 -15.80
CA GLN A 51 20.57 7.94 -16.37
C GLN A 51 19.44 8.98 -16.48
N SER A 52 19.24 9.80 -15.44
CA SER A 52 18.22 10.86 -15.45
C SER A 52 18.51 11.93 -16.50
N ILE A 53 19.77 12.31 -16.68
CA ILE A 53 20.20 13.21 -17.76
C ILE A 53 19.87 12.61 -19.14
N SER A 54 20.15 11.31 -19.31
CA SER A 54 19.94 10.62 -20.57
C SER A 54 18.46 10.41 -20.90
N TYR A 55 17.61 10.33 -19.87
CA TYR A 55 16.18 10.11 -20.00
C TYR A 55 15.41 11.41 -20.21
N SER A 56 15.81 12.48 -19.54
CA SER A 56 15.12 13.76 -19.61
C SER A 56 15.16 14.33 -21.02
N THR A 57 13.99 14.77 -21.48
CA THR A 57 13.83 15.45 -22.79
C THR A 57 13.85 16.95 -22.65
N ASP A 58 13.76 17.45 -21.43
CA ASP A 58 13.70 18.86 -21.09
C ASP A 58 15.09 19.41 -20.66
N ASP A 59 15.21 20.75 -20.64
CA ASP A 59 16.43 21.44 -20.19
C ASP A 59 16.67 21.33 -18.67
N VAL A 60 15.69 20.81 -17.92
CA VAL A 60 15.71 20.70 -16.45
C VAL A 60 15.26 19.31 -16.05
N ILE A 61 16.12 18.58 -15.36
CA ILE A 61 15.79 17.26 -14.82
C ILE A 61 14.74 17.44 -13.71
N SER A 62 13.60 16.78 -13.89
CA SER A 62 12.49 16.79 -12.94
C SER A 62 12.52 15.58 -11.99
N GLU A 63 11.72 15.62 -10.93
CA GLU A 63 11.47 14.46 -10.05
C GLU A 63 10.93 13.28 -10.84
N ASP A 64 10.03 13.53 -11.82
CA ASP A 64 9.42 12.49 -12.66
C ASP A 64 10.45 11.76 -13.52
N ASP A 65 11.46 12.47 -14.05
CA ASP A 65 12.55 11.84 -14.80
C ASP A 65 13.34 10.87 -13.92
N VAL A 66 13.64 11.27 -12.69
CA VAL A 66 14.33 10.41 -11.72
C VAL A 66 13.47 9.21 -11.32
N LEU A 67 12.17 9.40 -11.08
CA LEU A 67 11.23 8.32 -10.78
C LEU A 67 11.14 7.30 -11.92
N ALA A 68 11.17 7.78 -13.16
CA ALA A 68 11.12 6.91 -14.33
C ALA A 68 12.34 5.97 -14.41
N VAL A 69 13.54 6.47 -14.14
CA VAL A 69 14.78 5.67 -14.24
C VAL A 69 15.14 4.92 -12.97
N SER A 70 14.83 5.46 -11.78
CA SER A 70 15.11 4.81 -10.50
C SER A 70 14.24 3.60 -10.20
N GLY A 71 13.10 3.48 -10.89
CA GLY A 71 12.10 2.47 -10.59
C GLY A 71 11.29 2.73 -9.32
N ASN A 72 11.52 3.85 -8.62
CA ASN A 72 10.73 4.25 -7.45
C ASN A 72 9.29 4.61 -7.86
N ILE A 73 8.39 4.54 -6.89
CA ILE A 73 7.00 4.96 -7.06
C ILE A 73 6.85 6.34 -6.45
N SER A 74 6.08 7.20 -7.13
CA SER A 74 5.73 8.51 -6.59
C SER A 74 5.06 8.38 -5.23
N SER A 75 5.55 9.13 -4.25
CA SER A 75 4.93 9.19 -2.91
C SER A 75 3.47 9.64 -2.96
N GLN A 76 3.11 10.42 -3.98
CA GLN A 76 1.73 10.89 -4.21
C GLN A 76 0.80 9.74 -4.62
N ILE A 77 1.26 8.84 -5.50
CA ILE A 77 0.47 7.67 -5.91
C ILE A 77 0.29 6.72 -4.72
N ILE A 78 1.35 6.50 -3.92
CA ILE A 78 1.25 5.69 -2.70
C ILE A 78 0.28 6.32 -1.71
N LEU A 79 0.39 7.63 -1.48
CA LEU A 79 -0.52 8.36 -0.59
C LEU A 79 -1.98 8.22 -1.05
N HIS A 80 -2.25 8.41 -2.35
CA HIS A 80 -3.59 8.25 -2.91
C HIS A 80 -4.11 6.84 -2.67
N MET A 81 -3.36 5.81 -3.04
CA MET A 81 -3.73 4.41 -2.85
C MET A 81 -4.03 4.07 -1.37
N LEU A 82 -3.22 4.58 -0.42
CA LEU A 82 -3.43 4.34 1.01
C LEU A 82 -4.62 5.13 1.58
N LYS A 83 -4.92 6.32 1.06
CA LYS A 83 -6.14 7.07 1.39
C LYS A 83 -7.39 6.29 0.98
N GLU A 84 -7.40 5.77 -0.26
CA GLU A 84 -8.49 4.94 -0.76
C GLU A 84 -8.64 3.64 0.05
N ALA A 85 -7.53 3.02 0.47
CA ALA A 85 -7.56 1.86 1.35
C ALA A 85 -8.16 2.20 2.73
N LEU A 86 -7.84 3.36 3.29
CA LEU A 86 -8.40 3.82 4.57
C LEU A 86 -9.91 4.09 4.47
N GLU A 87 -10.39 4.51 3.31
CA GLU A 87 -11.80 4.75 3.01
C GLU A 87 -12.54 3.48 2.52
N SER A 88 -11.86 2.31 2.57
CA SER A 88 -12.40 1.01 2.13
C SER A 88 -12.81 0.97 0.65
N ASN A 89 -12.21 1.82 -0.18
CA ASN A 89 -12.45 1.86 -1.62
C ASN A 89 -11.53 0.89 -2.37
N SER A 90 -11.82 -0.40 -2.24
CA SER A 90 -11.02 -1.48 -2.83
C SER A 90 -10.87 -1.37 -4.35
N ALA A 91 -11.86 -0.83 -5.06
CA ALA A 91 -11.81 -0.69 -6.51
C ALA A 91 -10.75 0.31 -6.96
N GLU A 92 -10.66 1.47 -6.29
CA GLU A 92 -9.67 2.51 -6.62
C GLU A 92 -8.25 2.09 -6.19
N VAL A 93 -8.13 1.36 -5.07
CA VAL A 93 -6.85 0.74 -4.65
C VAL A 93 -6.30 -0.19 -5.73
N LEU A 94 -7.13 -1.09 -6.28
CA LEU A 94 -6.70 -2.01 -7.34
C LEU A 94 -6.41 -1.29 -8.66
N LYS A 95 -7.15 -0.22 -8.97
CA LYS A 95 -6.89 0.62 -10.14
C LYS A 95 -5.54 1.32 -10.03
N SER A 96 -5.25 1.98 -8.91
CA SER A 96 -3.94 2.62 -8.64
C SER A 96 -2.79 1.59 -8.72
N LEU A 97 -2.99 0.39 -8.18
CA LEU A 97 -2.01 -0.70 -8.35
C LEU A 97 -1.82 -1.07 -9.83
N GLY A 98 -2.91 -1.15 -10.60
CA GLY A 98 -2.85 -1.43 -12.04
C GLY A 98 -2.02 -0.40 -12.80
N GLU A 99 -2.16 0.87 -12.49
CA GLU A 99 -1.38 1.97 -13.06
C GLU A 99 0.11 1.81 -12.73
N ILE A 100 0.46 1.58 -11.46
CA ILE A 100 1.84 1.35 -11.02
C ILE A 100 2.49 0.17 -11.76
N ILE A 101 1.75 -0.93 -11.95
CA ILE A 101 2.25 -2.12 -12.66
C ILE A 101 2.39 -1.83 -14.15
N SER A 102 1.48 -1.08 -14.77
CA SER A 102 1.58 -0.72 -16.20
C SER A 102 2.78 0.17 -16.49
N ASP A 103 3.24 0.95 -15.52
CA ASP A 103 4.48 1.73 -15.58
C ASP A 103 5.75 0.87 -15.43
N GLY A 104 5.59 -0.46 -15.40
CA GLY A 104 6.70 -1.41 -15.39
C GLY A 104 7.35 -1.62 -14.01
N LYS A 105 6.72 -1.16 -12.92
CA LYS A 105 7.28 -1.33 -11.57
C LYS A 105 7.16 -2.79 -11.10
N GLU A 106 8.23 -3.30 -10.49
CA GLU A 106 8.28 -4.66 -9.97
C GLU A 106 7.50 -4.82 -8.66
N ILE A 107 6.75 -5.92 -8.51
CA ILE A 107 5.91 -6.19 -7.34
C ILE A 107 6.66 -6.10 -6.00
N PRO A 108 7.87 -6.69 -5.82
CA PRO A 108 8.60 -6.56 -4.57
C PRO A 108 8.97 -5.11 -4.26
N ARG A 109 9.26 -4.32 -5.29
CA ARG A 109 9.59 -2.89 -5.14
C ARG A 109 8.38 -2.11 -4.65
N ILE A 110 7.20 -2.34 -5.25
CA ILE A 110 5.94 -1.72 -4.84
C ILE A 110 5.71 -1.94 -3.34
N ILE A 111 5.84 -3.18 -2.87
CA ILE A 111 5.63 -3.51 -1.46
C ILE A 111 6.62 -2.77 -0.56
N ASN A 112 7.91 -2.75 -0.93
CA ASN A 112 8.95 -2.08 -0.16
C ASN A 112 8.70 -0.57 -0.07
N ASP A 113 8.33 0.08 -1.17
CA ASP A 113 8.07 1.52 -1.20
C ASP A 113 6.86 1.88 -0.31
N VAL A 114 5.81 1.04 -0.30
CA VAL A 114 4.67 1.22 0.60
C VAL A 114 5.06 1.00 2.08
N ILE A 115 5.90 0.01 2.38
CA ILE A 115 6.42 -0.24 3.74
C ILE A 115 7.23 0.98 4.22
N ILE A 116 8.12 1.51 3.37
CA ILE A 116 8.93 2.70 3.67
C ILE A 116 8.01 3.90 3.96
N PHE A 117 6.98 4.11 3.12
CA PHE A 117 6.02 5.19 3.31
C PHE A 117 5.28 5.08 4.66
N LEU A 118 4.80 3.89 5.02
CA LEU A 118 4.12 3.66 6.29
C LEU A 118 5.03 3.81 7.50
N ARG A 119 6.30 3.37 7.41
CA ARG A 119 7.32 3.60 8.43
C ARG A 119 7.54 5.11 8.64
N ASP A 120 7.69 5.85 7.56
CA ASP A 120 7.90 7.29 7.61
C ASP A 120 6.67 8.02 8.20
N ALA A 121 5.46 7.51 7.93
CA ALA A 121 4.23 7.99 8.57
C ALA A 121 4.25 7.77 10.10
N LEU A 122 4.72 6.63 10.58
CA LEU A 122 4.90 6.39 12.02
C LEU A 122 5.92 7.34 12.65
N LEU A 123 7.07 7.52 11.99
CA LEU A 123 8.12 8.42 12.48
C LEU A 123 7.61 9.88 12.55
N ALA A 124 6.84 10.31 11.56
CA ALA A 124 6.20 11.63 11.56
C ALA A 124 5.24 11.81 12.75
N LYS A 125 4.45 10.78 13.08
CA LYS A 125 3.51 10.81 14.22
C LYS A 125 4.21 10.87 15.58
N ILE A 126 5.41 10.33 15.69
CA ILE A 126 6.23 10.36 16.93
C ILE A 126 6.99 11.70 17.08
N GLY A 127 6.92 12.57 16.05
CA GLY A 127 7.64 13.85 16.03
C GLY A 127 9.11 13.76 15.61
N SER A 128 9.55 12.61 15.10
CA SER A 128 10.90 12.40 14.57
C SER A 128 10.99 12.83 13.10
N SER A 129 10.65 14.11 12.84
CA SER A 129 10.47 14.61 11.47
C SER A 129 11.73 15.14 10.78
N ASN A 130 12.91 15.02 11.39
CA ASN A 130 14.15 15.63 10.87
C ASN A 130 14.64 15.03 9.54
N SER A 131 14.03 13.94 9.06
CA SER A 131 14.44 13.25 7.83
C SER A 131 13.29 12.99 6.86
N LEU A 132 12.14 13.66 7.04
CA LEU A 132 10.99 13.41 6.16
C LEU A 132 11.23 14.00 4.77
N LYS A 133 10.91 13.19 3.75
CA LYS A 133 10.93 13.60 2.33
C LYS A 133 10.14 14.89 2.12
N SER A 134 10.59 15.69 1.16
CA SER A 134 9.88 16.93 0.77
C SER A 134 8.42 16.65 0.42
N ALA A 135 8.13 15.52 -0.25
CA ALA A 135 6.80 15.06 -0.60
C ALA A 135 5.86 14.87 0.60
N TYR A 136 6.38 14.64 1.81
CA TYR A 136 5.59 14.43 3.03
C TYR A 136 5.19 15.73 3.75
N LYS A 137 5.58 16.87 3.23
CA LYS A 137 5.18 18.19 3.77
C LYS A 137 3.87 18.71 3.19
N THR A 138 3.24 17.98 2.28
CA THR A 138 1.99 18.38 1.64
C THR A 138 0.82 18.37 2.62
N GLU A 139 -0.17 19.24 2.40
CA GLU A 139 -1.39 19.31 3.20
C GLU A 139 -2.14 17.96 3.17
N GLU A 140 -2.17 17.30 2.01
CA GLU A 140 -2.81 16.00 1.85
C GLU A 140 -2.18 14.90 2.72
N TYR A 141 -0.87 14.90 2.85
CA TYR A 141 -0.17 13.98 3.73
C TYR A 141 -0.48 14.24 5.19
N GLN A 142 -0.57 15.50 5.61
CA GLN A 142 -0.95 15.87 6.98
C GLN A 142 -2.38 15.43 7.32
N VAL A 143 -3.31 15.59 6.38
CA VAL A 143 -4.70 15.09 6.52
C VAL A 143 -4.72 13.57 6.65
N PHE A 144 -3.94 12.86 5.84
CA PHE A 144 -3.81 11.40 5.94
C PHE A 144 -3.26 10.98 7.32
N LEU A 145 -2.18 11.61 7.80
CA LEU A 145 -1.60 11.32 9.10
C LEU A 145 -2.60 11.55 10.25
N ALA A 146 -3.44 12.57 10.15
CA ALA A 146 -4.45 12.84 11.17
C ALA A 146 -5.57 11.77 11.20
N LYS A 147 -5.90 11.20 10.04
CA LYS A 147 -6.97 10.18 9.90
C LYS A 147 -6.52 8.78 10.28
N ILE A 148 -5.29 8.39 9.92
CA ILE A 148 -4.81 7.02 10.14
C ILE A 148 -4.35 6.81 11.58
N SER A 149 -4.76 5.74 12.25
CA SER A 149 -4.26 5.37 13.58
C SER A 149 -2.95 4.57 13.51
N ASN A 150 -2.18 4.56 14.60
CA ASN A 150 -0.94 3.76 14.66
C ASN A 150 -1.24 2.26 14.53
N GLU A 151 -2.37 1.81 15.10
CA GLU A 151 -2.81 0.42 15.04
C GLU A 151 -3.07 -0.03 13.60
N ILE A 152 -3.68 0.84 12.78
CA ILE A 152 -3.90 0.57 11.35
C ILE A 152 -2.57 0.46 10.62
N ILE A 153 -1.63 1.37 10.89
CA ILE A 153 -0.31 1.34 10.24
C ILE A 153 0.42 0.04 10.60
N TYR A 154 0.44 -0.37 11.89
CA TYR A 154 1.06 -1.63 12.27
C TYR A 154 0.43 -2.84 11.59
N LYS A 155 -0.90 -2.92 11.54
CA LYS A 155 -1.62 -3.99 10.81
C LYS A 155 -1.27 -4.03 9.34
N TRP A 156 -1.21 -2.86 8.69
CA TRP A 156 -0.85 -2.78 7.27
C TRP A 156 0.58 -3.20 7.02
N LEU A 157 1.51 -2.85 7.91
CA LEU A 157 2.90 -3.31 7.85
C LEU A 157 2.99 -4.83 8.01
N ASP A 158 2.22 -5.44 8.91
CA ASP A 158 2.17 -6.89 9.08
C ASP A 158 1.64 -7.57 7.80
N ILE A 159 0.53 -7.09 7.24
CA ILE A 159 -0.04 -7.62 5.98
C ILE A 159 0.98 -7.53 4.83
N LEU A 160 1.69 -6.41 4.70
CA LEU A 160 2.67 -6.20 3.64
C LEU A 160 3.91 -7.09 3.83
N ASN A 161 4.40 -7.25 5.07
CA ASN A 161 5.51 -8.15 5.37
C ASN A 161 5.15 -9.61 5.08
N ASP A 162 3.95 -10.06 5.45
CA ASP A 162 3.45 -11.38 5.10
C ASP A 162 3.35 -11.56 3.58
N THR A 163 2.82 -10.54 2.88
CA THR A 163 2.74 -10.53 1.43
C THR A 163 4.12 -10.63 0.79
N LEU A 164 5.08 -9.83 1.26
CA LEU A 164 6.47 -9.84 0.78
C LEU A 164 7.15 -11.20 0.96
N ASN A 165 6.87 -11.89 2.08
CA ASN A 165 7.38 -13.23 2.32
C ASN A 165 6.73 -14.27 1.41
N ASN A 166 5.42 -14.19 1.20
CA ASN A 166 4.68 -15.15 0.37
C ASN A 166 5.07 -15.04 -1.11
N ILE A 167 5.32 -13.82 -1.64
CA ILE A 167 5.69 -13.64 -3.06
C ILE A 167 7.05 -14.23 -3.42
N LYS A 168 7.92 -14.56 -2.44
CA LYS A 168 9.21 -15.20 -2.69
C LYS A 168 9.07 -16.62 -3.25
N PHE A 169 7.97 -17.28 -2.94
CA PHE A 169 7.74 -18.71 -3.24
C PHE A 169 6.65 -18.94 -4.28
N THR A 170 6.13 -17.89 -4.92
CA THR A 170 5.05 -17.98 -5.91
C THR A 170 5.41 -17.31 -7.23
N THR A 171 4.82 -17.83 -8.32
CA THR A 171 4.84 -17.19 -9.64
C THR A 171 3.75 -16.12 -9.78
N GLN A 172 2.71 -16.16 -8.92
CA GLN A 172 1.55 -15.27 -8.98
C GLN A 172 1.71 -14.06 -8.03
N LYS A 173 2.85 -13.39 -8.11
CA LYS A 173 3.20 -12.26 -7.22
C LYS A 173 2.13 -11.17 -7.20
N ARG A 174 1.55 -10.85 -8.37
CA ARG A 174 0.50 -9.83 -8.52
C ARG A 174 -0.75 -10.17 -7.70
N ALA A 175 -1.25 -11.40 -7.82
CA ALA A 175 -2.45 -11.82 -7.09
C ALA A 175 -2.26 -11.75 -5.57
N TYR A 176 -1.07 -12.09 -5.07
CA TYR A 176 -0.74 -11.97 -3.64
C TYR A 176 -0.71 -10.51 -3.17
N LEU A 177 -0.17 -9.59 -3.99
CA LEU A 177 -0.19 -8.17 -3.66
C LEU A 177 -1.62 -7.59 -3.70
N GLU A 178 -2.41 -7.91 -4.73
CA GLU A 178 -3.81 -7.53 -4.81
C GLU A 178 -4.59 -7.99 -3.58
N LEU A 179 -4.41 -9.25 -3.16
CA LEU A 179 -5.03 -9.79 -1.94
C LEU A 179 -4.56 -9.06 -0.67
N GLY A 180 -3.28 -8.73 -0.57
CA GLY A 180 -2.73 -7.95 0.55
C GLY A 180 -3.38 -6.57 0.64
N LEU A 181 -3.45 -5.85 -0.48
CA LEU A 181 -4.08 -4.53 -0.54
C LEU A 181 -5.59 -4.57 -0.26
N LEU A 182 -6.29 -5.61 -0.75
CA LEU A 182 -7.70 -5.82 -0.42
C LEU A 182 -7.91 -6.04 1.08
N LYS A 183 -7.04 -6.81 1.74
CA LYS A 183 -7.07 -6.96 3.21
C LYS A 183 -6.82 -5.63 3.94
N MET A 184 -5.97 -4.76 3.41
CA MET A 184 -5.74 -3.43 3.98
C MET A 184 -6.98 -2.53 3.83
N ALA A 185 -7.67 -2.61 2.69
CA ALA A 185 -8.88 -1.86 2.40
C ALA A 185 -10.15 -2.46 3.04
N ASP A 186 -10.08 -3.69 3.57
CA ASP A 186 -11.23 -4.33 4.21
C ASP A 186 -11.55 -3.62 5.54
N GLY A 187 -12.69 -2.92 5.57
CA GLY A 187 -13.15 -2.15 6.74
C GLY A 187 -13.41 -3.00 8.00
N HIS A 188 -13.50 -4.33 7.86
CA HIS A 188 -13.62 -5.23 9.02
C HIS A 188 -12.38 -5.23 9.92
N LEU A 189 -11.21 -4.79 9.42
CA LEU A 189 -10.06 -4.54 10.27
C LEU A 189 -10.29 -3.36 11.23
N ASN A 190 -11.15 -2.41 10.87
CA ASN A 190 -11.59 -1.31 11.72
C ASN A 190 -12.69 -1.75 12.72
N ASP A 191 -13.45 -2.79 12.41
CA ASP A 191 -14.49 -3.29 13.32
C ASP A 191 -13.93 -3.82 14.64
N TYR A 192 -12.75 -4.44 14.64
CA TYR A 192 -12.14 -4.92 15.88
C TYR A 192 -11.77 -3.78 16.83
N ALA A 193 -11.20 -2.68 16.34
CA ALA A 193 -10.89 -1.50 17.16
C ALA A 193 -12.19 -0.78 17.59
N SER A 194 -13.18 -0.70 16.71
CA SER A 194 -14.50 -0.14 17.03
C SER A 194 -15.27 -1.01 18.01
N LEU A 195 -15.17 -2.34 17.88
CA LEU A 195 -15.77 -3.30 18.83
C LEU A 195 -15.08 -3.21 20.21
N LEU A 196 -13.76 -3.14 20.26
CA LEU A 196 -13.04 -2.92 21.53
C LEU A 196 -13.42 -1.58 22.15
N GLY A 197 -13.47 -0.50 21.40
CA GLY A 197 -13.92 0.81 21.89
C GLY A 197 -15.39 0.80 22.35
N ARG A 198 -16.27 0.02 21.73
CA ARG A 198 -17.64 -0.20 22.18
C ARG A 198 -17.69 -1.05 23.44
N VAL A 199 -16.88 -2.09 23.54
CA VAL A 199 -16.77 -2.91 24.76
C VAL A 199 -16.29 -2.05 25.92
N GLU A 200 -15.19 -1.30 25.76
CA GLU A 200 -14.67 -0.39 26.81
C GLU A 200 -15.68 0.69 27.20
N SER A 201 -16.43 1.23 26.23
CA SER A 201 -17.48 2.23 26.52
C SER A 201 -18.64 1.61 27.26
N LEU A 202 -19.04 0.39 26.93
CA LEU A 202 -20.08 -0.35 27.62
C LEU A 202 -19.64 -0.75 29.05
N GLU A 203 -18.41 -1.20 29.21
CA GLU A 203 -17.81 -1.51 30.52
C GLU A 203 -17.78 -0.27 31.42
N ARG A 204 -17.41 0.90 30.88
CA ARG A 204 -17.47 2.18 31.61
C ARG A 204 -18.90 2.56 31.98
N GLN A 205 -19.87 2.36 31.09
CA GLN A 205 -21.28 2.64 31.37
C GLN A 205 -21.83 1.72 32.46
N ILE A 206 -21.48 0.44 32.43
CA ILE A 206 -21.85 -0.53 33.48
C ILE A 206 -21.20 -0.15 34.81
N ALA A 207 -19.91 0.21 34.81
CA ALA A 207 -19.18 0.65 36.02
C ALA A 207 -19.75 1.94 36.60
N LEU A 208 -20.35 2.81 35.80
CA LEU A 208 -21.03 4.04 36.21
C LEU A 208 -22.50 3.81 36.59
N GLY A 209 -22.98 2.56 36.60
CA GLY A 209 -24.35 2.21 37.00
C GLY A 209 -25.45 2.67 36.06
N VAL A 210 -25.12 3.00 34.81
CA VAL A 210 -26.10 3.35 33.78
C VAL A 210 -26.70 2.07 33.24
N THR A 211 -27.95 1.78 33.63
CA THR A 211 -28.73 0.66 33.05
C THR A 211 -29.08 0.99 31.61
N VAL A 212 -28.46 0.29 30.66
CA VAL A 212 -28.77 0.42 29.23
C VAL A 212 -30.14 -0.24 29.02
N MET A 213 -31.17 0.55 28.68
CA MET A 213 -32.44 -0.01 28.21
C MET A 213 -32.17 -0.78 26.89
N PRO A 214 -32.71 -2.01 26.72
CA PRO A 214 -32.49 -2.75 25.50
C PRO A 214 -33.16 -2.00 24.33
N VAL A 215 -32.33 -1.65 23.34
CA VAL A 215 -32.81 -1.15 22.05
C VAL A 215 -33.67 -2.26 21.44
N GLN A 216 -34.96 -2.00 21.22
CA GLN A 216 -35.82 -2.89 20.46
C GLN A 216 -35.25 -2.96 19.02
N ASN A 217 -34.53 -4.01 18.73
CA ASN A 217 -34.22 -4.39 17.36
C ASN A 217 -35.51 -4.81 16.68
N ASN A 218 -35.98 -3.97 15.77
CA ASN A 218 -36.95 -4.38 14.76
C ASN A 218 -36.23 -5.25 13.72
N GLU A 219 -35.88 -6.48 14.08
CA GLU A 219 -35.51 -7.49 13.10
C GLU A 219 -36.78 -7.93 12.35
N PRO A 220 -36.77 -7.98 11.01
CA PRO A 220 -37.81 -8.61 10.27
C PRO A 220 -37.87 -10.09 10.66
N LYS A 221 -38.98 -10.52 11.29
CA LYS A 221 -39.21 -11.92 11.62
C LYS A 221 -39.27 -12.74 10.33
N ILE A 222 -38.19 -13.41 10.00
CA ILE A 222 -38.20 -14.50 9.02
C ILE A 222 -38.88 -15.69 9.73
N ASN A 223 -40.16 -15.91 9.42
CA ASN A 223 -40.87 -17.08 9.88
C ASN A 223 -40.38 -18.31 9.14
N PHE A 224 -39.51 -19.08 9.76
CA PHE A 224 -39.26 -20.45 9.35
C PHE A 224 -40.43 -21.30 9.80
N THR A 225 -41.40 -21.52 8.92
CA THR A 225 -42.39 -22.58 9.08
C THR A 225 -41.66 -23.90 8.75
N SER A 226 -41.22 -24.58 9.80
CA SER A 226 -40.73 -25.94 9.70
C SER A 226 -41.93 -26.89 9.48
N ASN A 227 -42.23 -27.20 8.22
CA ASN A 227 -43.07 -28.33 7.88
C ASN A 227 -42.19 -29.46 7.37
N PRO A 228 -42.09 -30.63 8.10
CA PRO A 228 -41.15 -31.70 7.75
C PRO A 228 -41.51 -32.48 6.47
N GLU A 229 -42.65 -32.21 5.84
CA GLU A 229 -43.18 -33.04 4.73
C GLU A 229 -42.83 -32.52 3.31
N GLU A 230 -42.15 -31.36 3.17
CA GLU A 230 -41.79 -30.79 1.85
C GLU A 230 -40.34 -31.06 1.35
N ILE A 231 -39.56 -31.84 2.08
CA ILE A 231 -38.12 -32.10 1.73
C ILE A 231 -37.96 -33.29 0.75
N LEU A 232 -39.02 -33.93 0.30
CA LEU A 232 -38.94 -35.16 -0.51
C LEU A 232 -39.25 -34.99 -2.02
N LYS A 233 -39.09 -33.80 -2.59
CA LYS A 233 -39.23 -33.58 -4.05
C LYS A 233 -38.07 -32.81 -4.66
N TYR A 234 -36.86 -33.34 -4.55
CA TYR A 234 -35.80 -33.00 -5.49
C TYR A 234 -35.47 -34.22 -6.33
N ASP A 235 -35.91 -34.19 -7.59
CA ASP A 235 -35.59 -35.16 -8.61
C ASP A 235 -34.08 -35.26 -8.82
N LYS A 236 -33.56 -36.48 -8.84
CA LYS A 236 -32.18 -36.84 -9.23
C LYS A 236 -31.97 -36.41 -10.69
N PRO A 237 -30.81 -35.79 -11.01
CA PRO A 237 -30.43 -35.61 -12.40
C PRO A 237 -30.14 -36.98 -13.06
N THR A 238 -30.85 -37.25 -14.13
CA THR A 238 -30.67 -38.43 -15.01
C THR A 238 -29.33 -38.31 -15.71
N ILE A 239 -28.39 -39.23 -15.42
CA ILE A 239 -27.15 -39.39 -16.19
C ILE A 239 -27.52 -40.07 -17.49
N ALA A 240 -27.43 -39.34 -18.61
CA ALA A 240 -27.53 -39.93 -19.95
C ALA A 240 -26.23 -40.68 -20.27
N ASN A 241 -26.30 -42.00 -20.37
CA ASN A 241 -25.27 -42.84 -20.95
C ASN A 241 -25.17 -42.55 -22.46
N THR A 242 -24.04 -42.00 -22.89
CA THR A 242 -23.67 -41.98 -24.31
C THR A 242 -22.80 -43.21 -24.57
N GLU A 243 -23.38 -44.16 -25.26
CA GLU A 243 -22.67 -45.34 -25.82
C GLU A 243 -21.63 -44.87 -26.85
N ILE A 244 -20.41 -45.35 -26.66
CA ILE A 244 -19.34 -45.19 -27.66
C ILE A 244 -19.46 -46.36 -28.61
N GLU A 245 -19.95 -46.07 -29.82
CA GLU A 245 -19.87 -46.99 -30.96
C GLU A 245 -18.42 -47.04 -31.47
N ASN A 246 -17.79 -48.20 -31.34
CA ASN A 246 -16.57 -48.55 -32.06
C ASN A 246 -16.94 -48.90 -33.49
N ASP A 247 -16.43 -48.16 -34.45
CA ASP A 247 -16.39 -48.64 -35.85
C ASP A 247 -14.94 -48.71 -36.32
N ALA A 248 -14.53 -49.94 -36.59
CA ALA A 248 -13.28 -50.34 -37.21
C ALA A 248 -13.50 -50.51 -38.73
N SER A 249 -12.80 -49.73 -39.52
CA SER A 249 -12.33 -50.17 -40.87
C SER A 249 -11.27 -49.20 -41.37
#